data_ad3fbf26cad4de467b7c5ae1d4ca608e
#
_entry.id   ad3fbf26cad4de467b7c5ae1d4ca608e
#
_cell.length_a   1.000
_cell.length_b   1.000
_cell.length_c   1.000
_cell.angle_alpha   90.00
_cell.angle_beta   90.00
_cell.angle_gamma   90.00
#
_symmetry.space_group_name_H-M   'P 1'
#
loop_
_entity.id
_entity.type
_entity.pdbx_description
1 polymer ?
#
loop_
_entity_poly.entity_id
_entity_poly.type
_entity_poly.pdbx_seq_one_letter_code
_entity_poly.pdbx_strand_id
1 'polypeptide(L)'
;MNCVFFASAKSSGRFLLNLSLGLAFVLSAGSAMPQAGAPDLDALAKAAKAESELTFYTSNSENVGRRIGNAFTAKYGIKTQFVRLNSVPLQQRYSTEAETGNFAADVIFIAGNATAYAAEGVKKGWIESVSEAGLPIIRSGEFPRAFNRGPTAIVQVSPWLIFFNTDKVKGADVPKDWPDLLDPKWKGQVLLADPRASDAHIPLWSIILDKYGEEFFHKLRAQGLRVFAGGPPTIQSLAAGEGSVAVPTIESSVQEIKSKGGPLNTVTPDLTTGVEMHIVLTARAKAKHPNAARLFANYVMSPEGNKVFNDDPGGLTIYDTKNLPKDYRAPDLGALARKERIFKLFGL
;
A
#
# COMPACT_ATOMS: atom_id res chain seq x y z
N MET A 1 3.60 -53.93 -44.30
CA MET A 1 3.45 -54.10 -45.76
C MET A 1 4.11 -52.88 -46.36
N ASN A 2 5.31 -53.13 -46.73
CA ASN A 2 5.89 -52.95 -48.10
C ASN A 2 6.10 -51.52 -48.50
N CYS A 3 7.22 -51.13 -48.71
CA CYS A 3 8.43 -51.38 -49.54
C CYS A 3 8.79 -50.07 -50.18
N VAL A 4 9.97 -49.46 -49.96
CA VAL A 4 11.27 -49.74 -50.59
C VAL A 4 11.33 -49.29 -52.06
N PHE A 5 12.24 -48.40 -52.47
CA PHE A 5 13.51 -48.57 -53.22
C PHE A 5 13.94 -47.26 -53.80
N PHE A 6 15.15 -46.78 -53.55
CA PHE A 6 16.41 -46.82 -54.31
C PHE A 6 16.40 -46.21 -55.72
N ALA A 7 17.31 -45.27 -55.99
CA ALA A 7 18.62 -45.38 -56.60
C ALA A 7 19.12 -43.98 -57.02
N SER A 8 20.23 -43.52 -56.67
CA SER A 8 21.58 -43.63 -57.20
C SER A 8 21.80 -43.34 -58.68
N ALA A 9 22.56 -42.31 -59.01
CA ALA A 9 23.67 -42.39 -59.92
C ALA A 9 24.50 -41.08 -60.03
N LYS A 10 25.78 -41.26 -60.05
CA LYS A 10 26.91 -40.38 -60.27
C LYS A 10 26.91 -39.70 -61.64
N SER A 11 27.55 -38.50 -61.76
CA SER A 11 28.70 -38.34 -62.67
C SER A 11 29.25 -36.93 -62.67
N SER A 12 30.51 -36.85 -62.52
CA SER A 12 31.60 -35.92 -62.69
C SER A 12 31.45 -34.86 -63.79
N GLY A 13 31.99 -33.65 -63.52
CA GLY A 13 32.33 -32.65 -64.55
C GLY A 13 32.90 -31.40 -63.92
N ARG A 14 34.21 -31.32 -63.86
CA ARG A 14 35.00 -30.09 -63.52
C ARG A 14 34.81 -29.05 -64.60
N PHE A 15 34.51 -27.82 -64.24
CA PHE A 15 34.90 -26.64 -65.01
C PHE A 15 35.24 -25.49 -64.03
N LEU A 16 36.47 -25.04 -64.09
CA LEU A 16 36.96 -23.84 -63.40
C LEU A 16 36.52 -22.62 -64.20
N LEU A 17 35.85 -21.69 -63.52
CA LEU A 17 35.77 -20.32 -64.04
C LEU A 17 35.86 -19.34 -62.86
N ASN A 18 36.94 -18.64 -62.80
CA ASN A 18 37.16 -17.52 -61.91
C ASN A 18 36.20 -16.38 -62.28
N LEU A 19 35.34 -15.99 -61.36
CA LEU A 19 34.66 -14.72 -61.45
C LEU A 19 34.75 -14.01 -60.11
N SER A 20 35.50 -12.92 -60.06
CA SER A 20 35.60 -11.98 -58.97
C SER A 20 34.26 -11.32 -58.73
N LEU A 21 33.64 -11.62 -57.59
CA LEU A 21 32.41 -10.97 -57.13
C LEU A 21 32.74 -9.97 -56.04
N GLY A 22 32.59 -8.69 -56.38
CA GLY A 22 32.70 -7.61 -55.42
C GLY A 22 31.64 -7.71 -54.34
N LEU A 23 32.11 -7.70 -53.07
CA LEU A 23 31.27 -7.71 -51.87
C LEU A 23 30.67 -6.32 -51.70
N ALA A 24 29.44 -6.12 -52.14
CA ALA A 24 28.66 -4.94 -51.81
C ALA A 24 28.13 -5.10 -50.37
N PHE A 25 28.77 -4.37 -49.43
CA PHE A 25 28.24 -4.20 -48.08
C PHE A 25 27.00 -3.35 -48.15
N VAL A 26 25.83 -3.97 -48.10
CA VAL A 26 24.55 -3.28 -47.86
C VAL A 26 24.51 -2.94 -46.35
N LEU A 27 24.87 -1.71 -46.02
CA LEU A 27 24.61 -1.13 -44.71
C LEU A 27 23.07 -1.04 -44.57
N SER A 28 22.48 -2.05 -43.90
CA SER A 28 21.12 -1.95 -43.39
C SER A 28 21.14 -0.87 -42.30
N ALA A 29 20.79 0.34 -42.64
CA ALA A 29 20.41 1.36 -41.68
C ALA A 29 19.16 0.85 -40.99
N GLY A 30 19.34 0.15 -39.87
CA GLY A 30 18.27 -0.16 -38.96
C GLY A 30 17.66 1.15 -38.47
N SER A 31 16.49 1.47 -38.98
CA SER A 31 15.67 2.55 -38.45
C SER A 31 15.38 2.21 -37.01
N ALA A 32 16.16 2.77 -36.07
CA ALA A 32 15.79 2.79 -34.66
C ALA A 32 14.42 3.47 -34.59
N MET A 33 13.36 2.70 -34.38
CA MET A 33 12.08 3.29 -34.00
C MET A 33 12.35 4.14 -32.77
N PRO A 34 11.92 5.40 -32.75
CA PRO A 34 12.01 6.19 -31.54
C PRO A 34 11.20 5.46 -30.48
N GLN A 35 11.88 4.90 -29.50
CA GLN A 35 11.29 4.44 -28.25
C GLN A 35 10.51 5.64 -27.73
N ALA A 36 9.17 5.54 -27.69
CA ALA A 36 8.32 6.60 -27.16
C ALA A 36 8.84 6.91 -25.75
N GLY A 37 9.61 8.00 -25.66
CA GLY A 37 10.34 8.36 -24.46
C GLY A 37 9.41 8.38 -23.27
N ALA A 38 9.83 7.81 -22.16
CA ALA A 38 9.19 8.04 -20.87
C ALA A 38 8.95 9.56 -20.76
N PRO A 39 7.77 10.03 -20.28
CA PRO A 39 7.63 11.47 -20.05
C PRO A 39 8.80 11.87 -19.16
N ASP A 40 9.55 12.82 -19.65
CA ASP A 40 10.73 13.35 -19.00
C ASP A 40 10.31 13.80 -17.59
N LEU A 41 10.90 13.23 -16.57
CA LEU A 41 10.64 13.59 -15.18
C LEU A 41 10.89 15.10 -14.99
N ASP A 42 11.85 15.65 -15.70
CA ASP A 42 12.18 17.08 -15.65
C ASP A 42 11.07 17.93 -16.26
N ALA A 43 10.46 17.47 -17.36
CA ALA A 43 9.31 18.14 -17.96
C ALA A 43 8.11 18.13 -17.01
N LEU A 44 7.84 16.98 -16.35
CA LEU A 44 6.79 16.86 -15.34
C LEU A 44 7.08 17.76 -14.13
N ALA A 45 8.31 17.79 -13.63
CA ALA A 45 8.71 18.65 -12.53
C ALA A 45 8.58 20.13 -12.87
N LYS A 46 8.93 20.54 -14.09
CA LYS A 46 8.76 21.93 -14.58
C LYS A 46 7.28 22.31 -14.63
N ALA A 47 6.41 21.44 -15.16
CA ALA A 47 5.00 21.68 -15.23
C ALA A 47 4.35 21.75 -13.83
N ALA A 48 4.73 20.84 -12.92
CA ALA A 48 4.27 20.81 -11.54
C ALA A 48 4.67 22.06 -10.74
N LYS A 49 5.90 22.58 -10.96
CA LYS A 49 6.33 23.84 -10.32
C LYS A 49 5.46 25.04 -10.69
N ALA A 50 4.92 25.06 -11.89
CA ALA A 50 4.01 26.14 -12.30
C ALA A 50 2.68 26.13 -11.55
N GLU A 51 2.27 24.95 -10.99
CA GLU A 51 1.08 24.77 -10.16
C GLU A 51 1.32 25.17 -8.70
N SER A 52 2.58 25.20 -8.24
CA SER A 52 3.11 25.69 -6.98
C SER A 52 2.65 24.99 -5.69
N GLU A 53 1.55 24.28 -5.69
CA GLU A 53 0.99 23.61 -4.51
C GLU A 53 0.34 22.25 -4.85
N LEU A 54 0.05 21.46 -3.81
CA LEU A 54 -0.61 20.18 -3.87
C LEU A 54 -1.41 19.94 -2.59
N THR A 55 -2.63 19.44 -2.71
CA THR A 55 -3.41 18.94 -1.57
C THR A 55 -3.58 17.43 -1.66
N PHE A 56 -3.27 16.72 -0.57
CA PHE A 56 -3.54 15.28 -0.50
C PHE A 56 -4.34 14.90 0.73
N TYR A 57 -5.14 13.84 0.60
CA TYR A 57 -5.85 13.23 1.72
C TYR A 57 -5.12 11.96 2.14
N THR A 58 -5.09 11.67 3.45
CA THR A 58 -4.37 10.48 3.94
C THR A 58 -5.07 9.83 5.12
N SER A 59 -5.07 8.50 5.12
CA SER A 59 -5.44 7.70 6.29
C SER A 59 -4.25 7.24 7.13
N ASN A 60 -3.02 7.56 6.74
CA ASN A 60 -1.83 7.36 7.58
C ASN A 60 -1.86 8.28 8.81
N SER A 61 -0.89 8.06 9.72
CA SER A 61 -0.65 9.00 10.82
C SER A 61 -0.24 10.38 10.28
N GLU A 62 -0.47 11.43 11.08
CA GLU A 62 -0.06 12.79 10.71
C GLU A 62 1.45 12.91 10.47
N ASN A 63 2.25 12.15 11.22
CA ASN A 63 3.70 12.11 11.04
C ASN A 63 4.12 11.66 9.65
N VAL A 64 3.50 10.61 9.13
CA VAL A 64 3.75 10.12 7.75
C VAL A 64 3.35 11.19 6.75
N GLY A 65 2.16 11.77 6.89
CA GLY A 65 1.68 12.83 6.00
C GLY A 65 2.62 14.04 6.00
N ARG A 66 3.02 14.52 7.18
CA ARG A 66 3.94 15.64 7.33
C ARG A 66 5.32 15.34 6.75
N ARG A 67 5.87 14.17 7.03
CA ARG A 67 7.19 13.74 6.56
C ARG A 67 7.27 13.71 5.04
N ILE A 68 6.34 13.02 4.39
CA ILE A 68 6.34 12.91 2.93
C ILE A 68 6.07 14.25 2.24
N GLY A 69 5.16 15.06 2.80
CA GLY A 69 4.88 16.39 2.28
C GLY A 69 6.08 17.31 2.37
N ASN A 70 6.75 17.35 3.53
CA ASN A 70 7.96 18.16 3.72
C ASN A 70 9.11 17.72 2.81
N ALA A 71 9.34 16.41 2.65
CA ALA A 71 10.38 15.89 1.76
C ALA A 71 10.11 16.25 0.28
N PHE A 72 8.87 16.14 -0.15
CA PHE A 72 8.46 16.55 -1.49
C PHE A 72 8.66 18.07 -1.70
N THR A 73 8.23 18.88 -0.74
CA THR A 73 8.41 20.34 -0.77
C THR A 73 9.89 20.71 -0.81
N ALA A 74 10.71 20.06 0.01
CA ALA A 74 12.18 20.30 0.02
C ALA A 74 12.84 19.96 -1.32
N LYS A 75 12.43 18.87 -1.96
CA LYS A 75 12.98 18.41 -3.22
C LYS A 75 12.56 19.24 -4.43
N TYR A 76 11.26 19.57 -4.51
CA TYR A 76 10.68 20.15 -5.72
C TYR A 76 10.24 21.61 -5.56
N GLY A 77 10.23 22.17 -4.35
CA GLY A 77 9.79 23.54 -4.08
C GLY A 77 8.27 23.73 -4.18
N ILE A 78 7.49 22.65 -4.23
CA ILE A 78 6.03 22.67 -4.33
C ILE A 78 5.44 22.52 -2.93
N LYS A 79 4.58 23.45 -2.51
CA LYS A 79 3.95 23.39 -1.19
C LYS A 79 2.96 22.22 -1.10
N THR A 80 2.92 21.57 0.05
CA THR A 80 1.96 20.50 0.29
C THR A 80 1.04 20.84 1.47
N GLN A 81 -0.22 20.50 1.31
CA GLN A 81 -1.22 20.51 2.38
C GLN A 81 -1.86 19.12 2.45
N PHE A 82 -2.30 18.70 3.64
CA PHE A 82 -3.01 17.44 3.75
C PHE A 82 -4.14 17.47 4.79
N VAL A 83 -5.10 16.57 4.57
CA VAL A 83 -6.18 16.27 5.52
C VAL A 83 -6.06 14.82 5.93
N ARG A 84 -6.08 14.57 7.24
CA ARG A 84 -6.05 13.23 7.81
C ARG A 84 -7.44 12.81 8.29
N LEU A 85 -7.92 11.66 7.78
CA LEU A 85 -9.13 10.95 8.24
C LEU A 85 -8.85 9.45 8.19
N ASN A 86 -9.64 8.64 8.89
CA ASN A 86 -9.64 7.19 8.68
C ASN A 86 -10.16 6.85 7.28
N SER A 87 -9.79 5.67 6.74
CA SER A 87 -10.04 5.33 5.33
C SER A 87 -11.51 5.41 4.92
N VAL A 88 -12.44 4.91 5.74
CA VAL A 88 -13.88 4.93 5.41
C VAL A 88 -14.43 6.37 5.39
N PRO A 89 -14.27 7.19 6.44
CA PRO A 89 -14.70 8.58 6.39
C PRO A 89 -14.02 9.40 5.28
N LEU A 90 -12.76 9.09 4.96
CA LEU A 90 -12.03 9.79 3.91
C LEU A 90 -12.61 9.48 2.53
N GLN A 91 -12.91 8.20 2.25
CA GLN A 91 -13.57 7.78 1.02
C GLN A 91 -14.96 8.43 0.87
N GLN A 92 -15.75 8.46 1.95
CA GLN A 92 -17.05 9.13 1.97
C GLN A 92 -16.93 10.61 1.66
N ARG A 93 -16.00 11.31 2.32
CA ARG A 93 -15.74 12.72 2.09
C ARG A 93 -15.38 13.01 0.64
N TYR A 94 -14.39 12.30 0.11
CA TYR A 94 -13.96 12.50 -1.28
C TYR A 94 -15.09 12.20 -2.28
N SER A 95 -15.87 11.13 -2.06
CA SER A 95 -17.02 10.82 -2.92
C SER A 95 -18.06 11.95 -2.93
N THR A 96 -18.40 12.48 -1.76
CA THR A 96 -19.35 13.63 -1.64
C THR A 96 -18.82 14.88 -2.35
N GLU A 97 -17.53 15.17 -2.16
CA GLU A 97 -16.86 16.29 -2.86
C GLU A 97 -16.87 16.08 -4.39
N ALA A 98 -16.58 14.87 -4.85
CA ALA A 98 -16.57 14.52 -6.28
C ALA A 98 -17.97 14.57 -6.92
N GLU A 99 -19.01 14.11 -6.20
CA GLU A 99 -20.42 14.17 -6.65
C GLU A 99 -20.90 15.62 -6.84
N THR A 100 -20.41 16.55 -6.03
CA THR A 100 -20.72 17.99 -6.15
C THR A 100 -19.76 18.72 -7.07
N GLY A 101 -18.78 18.03 -7.68
CA GLY A 101 -17.77 18.64 -8.57
C GLY A 101 -16.68 19.43 -7.83
N ASN A 102 -16.60 19.32 -6.51
CA ASN A 102 -15.60 20.00 -5.68
C ASN A 102 -14.44 19.05 -5.34
N PHE A 103 -13.50 18.92 -6.25
CA PHE A 103 -12.30 18.09 -6.03
C PHE A 103 -11.27 18.85 -5.20
N ALA A 104 -11.30 18.65 -3.87
CA ALA A 104 -10.39 19.33 -2.95
C ALA A 104 -9.03 18.65 -2.81
N ALA A 105 -8.93 17.34 -3.08
CA ALA A 105 -7.68 16.58 -3.05
C ALA A 105 -7.20 16.23 -4.46
N ASP A 106 -5.89 16.35 -4.70
CA ASP A 106 -5.21 15.94 -5.92
C ASP A 106 -4.73 14.49 -5.86
N VAL A 107 -4.37 14.03 -4.65
CA VAL A 107 -3.89 12.67 -4.34
C VAL A 107 -4.55 12.17 -3.06
N ILE A 108 -4.78 10.86 -2.97
CA ILE A 108 -5.39 10.23 -1.81
C ILE A 108 -4.58 9.01 -1.40
N PHE A 109 -4.32 8.85 -0.09
CA PHE A 109 -3.77 7.63 0.50
C PHE A 109 -4.82 6.97 1.36
N ILE A 110 -5.25 5.78 0.95
CA ILE A 110 -6.27 4.98 1.64
C ILE A 110 -5.87 3.52 1.76
N ALA A 111 -6.36 2.87 2.80
CA ALA A 111 -6.21 1.44 3.03
C ALA A 111 -7.55 0.70 2.85
N GLY A 112 -7.51 -0.62 2.90
CA GLY A 112 -8.69 -1.47 2.79
C GLY A 112 -9.18 -1.63 1.36
N ASN A 113 -10.45 -1.33 1.09
CA ASN A 113 -11.08 -1.53 -0.22
C ASN A 113 -10.63 -0.51 -1.30
N ALA A 114 -9.40 -0.05 -1.24
CA ALA A 114 -8.87 1.04 -2.05
C ALA A 114 -8.97 0.77 -3.56
N THR A 115 -8.62 -0.44 -4.00
CA THR A 115 -8.63 -0.79 -5.44
C THR A 115 -10.04 -0.79 -6.02
N ALA A 116 -11.00 -1.39 -5.33
CA ALA A 116 -12.39 -1.41 -5.79
C ALA A 116 -13.01 0.00 -5.74
N TYR A 117 -12.72 0.77 -4.69
CA TYR A 117 -13.11 2.18 -4.58
C TYR A 117 -12.56 3.01 -5.75
N ALA A 118 -11.27 2.87 -6.05
CA ALA A 118 -10.65 3.59 -7.14
C ALA A 118 -11.19 3.15 -8.52
N ALA A 119 -11.44 1.85 -8.71
CA ALA A 119 -12.04 1.34 -9.95
C ALA A 119 -13.44 1.94 -10.21
N GLU A 120 -14.23 2.10 -9.16
CA GLU A 120 -15.53 2.78 -9.27
C GLU A 120 -15.35 4.29 -9.57
N GLY A 121 -14.40 4.94 -8.92
CA GLY A 121 -14.06 6.34 -9.19
C GLY A 121 -13.56 6.57 -10.62
N VAL A 122 -12.82 5.61 -11.20
CA VAL A 122 -12.41 5.65 -12.62
C VAL A 122 -13.62 5.60 -13.55
N LYS A 123 -14.58 4.69 -13.30
CA LYS A 123 -15.83 4.61 -14.08
C LYS A 123 -16.63 5.92 -14.03
N LYS A 124 -16.63 6.60 -12.88
CA LYS A 124 -17.32 7.88 -12.67
C LYS A 124 -16.52 9.09 -13.19
N GLY A 125 -15.29 8.88 -13.65
CA GLY A 125 -14.41 9.97 -14.10
C GLY A 125 -13.87 10.86 -12.96
N TRP A 126 -13.86 10.38 -11.73
CA TRP A 126 -13.33 11.09 -10.56
C TRP A 126 -11.86 10.79 -10.30
N ILE A 127 -11.45 9.57 -10.62
CA ILE A 127 -10.13 9.01 -10.35
C ILE A 127 -9.48 8.63 -11.68
N GLU A 128 -8.17 8.79 -11.78
CA GLU A 128 -7.35 8.31 -12.88
C GLU A 128 -6.63 7.02 -12.46
N SER A 129 -6.63 6.02 -13.34
CA SER A 129 -5.88 4.79 -13.12
C SER A 129 -4.39 5.10 -13.02
N VAL A 130 -3.76 4.70 -11.91
CA VAL A 130 -2.30 4.88 -11.71
C VAL A 130 -1.50 4.23 -12.83
N SER A 131 -1.94 3.07 -13.34
CA SER A 131 -1.30 2.38 -14.47
C SER A 131 -1.37 3.16 -15.77
N GLU A 132 -2.38 4.00 -15.95
CA GLU A 132 -2.65 4.76 -17.19
C GLU A 132 -2.23 6.22 -17.08
N ALA A 133 -1.91 6.70 -15.86
CA ALA A 133 -1.54 8.09 -15.60
C ALA A 133 -0.22 8.52 -16.27
N GLY A 134 0.51 7.60 -16.90
CA GLY A 134 1.73 7.90 -17.61
C GLY A 134 2.90 8.30 -16.70
N LEU A 135 2.90 7.83 -15.45
CA LEU A 135 3.95 8.13 -14.47
C LEU A 135 5.30 7.58 -14.95
N PRO A 136 6.39 8.38 -14.91
CA PRO A 136 7.72 7.94 -15.30
C PRO A 136 8.17 6.65 -14.62
N ILE A 137 7.92 6.51 -13.31
CA ILE A 137 8.29 5.33 -12.51
C ILE A 137 7.58 4.04 -12.96
N ILE A 138 6.35 4.14 -13.47
CA ILE A 138 5.61 3.00 -14.05
C ILE A 138 6.17 2.66 -15.42
N ARG A 139 6.43 3.66 -16.26
CA ARG A 139 6.90 3.46 -17.64
C ARG A 139 8.32 2.90 -17.70
N SER A 140 9.19 3.32 -16.77
CA SER A 140 10.55 2.78 -16.65
C SER A 140 10.58 1.31 -16.23
N GLY A 141 9.49 0.80 -15.63
CA GLY A 141 9.43 -0.53 -15.04
C GLY A 141 10.15 -0.64 -13.70
N GLU A 142 10.62 0.48 -13.13
CA GLU A 142 11.29 0.51 -11.82
C GLU A 142 10.32 0.21 -10.67
N PHE A 143 9.04 0.63 -10.79
CA PHE A 143 8.03 0.30 -9.79
C PHE A 143 7.72 -1.20 -9.79
N PRO A 144 7.81 -1.91 -8.64
CA PRO A 144 7.60 -3.35 -8.58
C PRO A 144 6.17 -3.73 -9.02
N ARG A 145 6.06 -4.55 -10.06
CA ARG A 145 4.77 -4.94 -10.66
C ARG A 145 3.81 -5.58 -9.66
N ALA A 146 4.34 -6.31 -8.66
CA ALA A 146 3.55 -6.94 -7.61
C ALA A 146 2.73 -5.95 -6.77
N PHE A 147 3.10 -4.67 -6.75
CA PHE A 147 2.41 -3.63 -5.99
C PHE A 147 1.56 -2.69 -6.87
N ASN A 148 1.56 -2.89 -8.18
CA ASN A 148 0.65 -2.18 -9.08
C ASN A 148 -0.70 -2.93 -9.17
N ARG A 149 -1.78 -2.25 -8.81
CA ARG A 149 -3.16 -2.78 -8.80
C ARG A 149 -4.03 -2.21 -9.93
N GLY A 150 -3.44 -1.58 -10.94
CA GLY A 150 -4.17 -0.90 -12.01
C GLY A 150 -4.69 0.47 -11.57
N PRO A 151 -5.91 0.57 -11.05
CA PRO A 151 -6.46 1.85 -10.57
C PRO A 151 -5.64 2.51 -9.46
N THR A 152 -4.91 1.71 -8.67
CA THR A 152 -4.08 2.15 -7.53
C THR A 152 -2.70 1.51 -7.58
N ALA A 153 -1.77 2.04 -6.76
CA ALA A 153 -0.53 1.35 -6.43
C ALA A 153 -0.36 1.27 -4.91
N ILE A 154 0.18 0.14 -4.42
CA ILE A 154 0.53 -0.04 -3.00
C ILE A 154 1.86 0.65 -2.77
N VAL A 155 1.93 1.51 -1.76
CA VAL A 155 3.14 2.28 -1.40
C VAL A 155 3.67 1.97 -0.01
N GLN A 156 2.91 1.20 0.78
CA GLN A 156 3.30 0.76 2.12
C GLN A 156 2.61 -0.55 2.44
N VAL A 157 3.33 -1.44 3.12
CA VAL A 157 2.77 -2.62 3.79
C VAL A 157 3.13 -2.52 5.27
N SER A 158 2.11 -2.57 6.13
CA SER A 158 2.29 -2.49 7.58
C SER A 158 1.62 -3.67 8.25
N PRO A 159 2.38 -4.61 8.84
CA PRO A 159 1.79 -5.74 9.56
C PRO A 159 0.94 -5.28 10.74
N TRP A 160 -0.16 -6.00 10.99
CA TRP A 160 -0.93 -5.85 12.22
C TRP A 160 -0.18 -6.48 13.39
N LEU A 161 -0.07 -5.73 14.48
CA LEU A 161 0.69 -6.07 15.68
C LEU A 161 -0.19 -6.02 16.91
N ILE A 162 0.29 -6.66 18.00
CA ILE A 162 -0.21 -6.51 19.35
C ILE A 162 0.69 -5.49 20.06
N PHE A 163 0.11 -4.45 20.62
CA PHE A 163 0.82 -3.45 21.41
C PHE A 163 0.56 -3.65 22.90
N PHE A 164 1.53 -3.33 23.72
CA PHE A 164 1.37 -3.36 25.18
C PHE A 164 2.03 -2.17 25.85
N ASN A 165 1.48 -1.79 27.01
CA ASN A 165 2.06 -0.74 27.87
C ASN A 165 3.16 -1.34 28.72
N THR A 166 4.40 -0.86 28.59
CA THR A 166 5.59 -1.41 29.25
C THR A 166 5.66 -1.11 30.76
N ASP A 167 4.87 -0.15 31.25
CA ASP A 167 4.76 0.10 32.72
C ASP A 167 3.90 -0.97 33.40
N LYS A 168 2.92 -1.52 32.66
CA LYS A 168 1.95 -2.49 33.15
C LYS A 168 2.30 -3.94 32.85
N VAL A 169 2.93 -4.20 31.70
CA VAL A 169 3.19 -5.56 31.19
C VAL A 169 4.68 -5.78 31.07
N LYS A 170 5.20 -6.79 31.77
CA LYS A 170 6.64 -7.07 31.85
C LYS A 170 6.94 -8.57 31.85
N GLY A 171 8.12 -8.91 31.37
CA GLY A 171 8.66 -10.27 31.45
C GLY A 171 7.74 -11.34 30.85
N ALA A 172 7.40 -12.34 31.63
CA ALA A 172 6.57 -13.46 31.22
C ALA A 172 5.11 -13.10 30.90
N ASP A 173 4.65 -11.92 31.34
CA ASP A 173 3.29 -11.46 31.08
C ASP A 173 3.10 -10.88 29.70
N VAL A 174 4.18 -10.59 28.96
CA VAL A 174 4.07 -10.08 27.58
C VAL A 174 3.37 -11.12 26.71
N PRO A 175 2.22 -10.76 26.05
CA PRO A 175 1.55 -11.67 25.13
C PRO A 175 2.48 -12.00 23.96
N LYS A 176 2.39 -13.21 23.42
CA LYS A 176 3.24 -13.67 22.30
C LYS A 176 2.42 -13.79 20.99
N ASP A 177 1.14 -14.16 21.12
CA ASP A 177 0.23 -14.35 19.97
C ASP A 177 -1.21 -14.03 20.37
N TRP A 178 -2.11 -14.04 19.39
CA TRP A 178 -3.54 -13.72 19.56
C TRP A 178 -4.22 -14.50 20.68
N PRO A 179 -4.02 -15.83 20.86
CA PRO A 179 -4.67 -16.58 21.93
C PRO A 179 -4.31 -16.11 23.34
N ASP A 180 -3.14 -15.50 23.52
CA ASP A 180 -2.72 -15.00 24.85
C ASP A 180 -3.61 -13.86 25.35
N LEU A 181 -4.32 -13.17 24.44
CA LEU A 181 -5.29 -12.14 24.78
C LEU A 181 -6.54 -12.68 25.48
N LEU A 182 -6.72 -14.02 25.47
CA LEU A 182 -7.83 -14.69 26.16
C LEU A 182 -7.52 -15.00 27.64
N ASP A 183 -6.30 -14.77 28.10
CA ASP A 183 -5.93 -14.95 29.50
C ASP A 183 -6.79 -14.03 30.40
N PRO A 184 -7.43 -14.56 31.47
CA PRO A 184 -8.24 -13.78 32.40
C PRO A 184 -7.56 -12.53 32.98
N LYS A 185 -6.21 -12.50 33.04
CA LYS A 185 -5.46 -11.33 33.50
C LYS A 185 -5.72 -10.08 32.67
N TRP A 186 -6.18 -10.22 31.42
CA TRP A 186 -6.50 -9.12 30.52
C TRP A 186 -7.93 -8.58 30.66
N LYS A 187 -8.72 -9.06 31.61
CA LYS A 187 -10.10 -8.62 31.79
C LYS A 187 -10.17 -7.10 31.99
N GLY A 188 -10.89 -6.39 31.09
CA GLY A 188 -11.00 -4.93 31.06
C GLY A 188 -9.72 -4.19 30.65
N GLN A 189 -8.69 -4.92 30.21
CA GLN A 189 -7.38 -4.36 29.83
C GLN A 189 -7.09 -4.40 28.34
N VAL A 190 -7.95 -5.00 27.54
CA VAL A 190 -7.79 -5.10 26.08
C VAL A 190 -8.48 -3.92 25.41
N LEU A 191 -7.71 -3.10 24.70
CA LEU A 191 -8.18 -1.99 23.88
C LEU A 191 -8.31 -2.47 22.43
N LEU A 192 -9.50 -2.30 21.84
CA LEU A 192 -9.79 -2.70 20.46
C LEU A 192 -9.89 -1.48 19.57
N ALA A 193 -9.11 -1.44 18.50
CA ALA A 193 -9.35 -0.50 17.42
C ALA A 193 -10.61 -0.94 16.65
N ASP A 194 -11.61 -0.07 16.59
CA ASP A 194 -12.91 -0.36 15.99
C ASP A 194 -12.73 -0.87 14.53
N PRO A 195 -13.12 -2.13 14.24
CA PRO A 195 -12.99 -2.67 12.89
C PRO A 195 -13.85 -1.93 11.85
N ARG A 196 -14.85 -1.14 12.28
CA ARG A 196 -15.68 -0.34 11.38
C ARG A 196 -14.97 0.91 10.86
N ALA A 197 -13.89 1.33 11.52
CA ALA A 197 -13.13 2.53 11.13
C ALA A 197 -12.30 2.34 9.85
N SER A 198 -11.98 1.08 9.48
CA SER A 198 -11.23 0.75 8.25
C SER A 198 -11.50 -0.68 7.81
N ASP A 199 -11.84 -0.85 6.54
CA ASP A 199 -11.98 -2.18 5.92
C ASP A 199 -10.68 -3.01 5.96
N ALA A 200 -9.53 -2.39 6.20
CA ALA A 200 -8.25 -3.08 6.36
C ALA A 200 -8.19 -4.01 7.59
N HIS A 201 -9.07 -3.81 8.58
CA HIS A 201 -9.17 -4.71 9.74
C HIS A 201 -9.79 -6.06 9.39
N ILE A 202 -10.65 -6.11 8.39
CA ILE A 202 -11.48 -7.29 8.08
C ILE A 202 -10.65 -8.50 7.65
N PRO A 203 -9.63 -8.38 6.75
CA PRO A 203 -8.76 -9.50 6.41
C PRO A 203 -8.06 -10.12 7.63
N LEU A 204 -7.60 -9.30 8.59
CA LEU A 204 -6.99 -9.82 9.82
C LEU A 204 -7.98 -10.65 10.62
N TRP A 205 -9.14 -10.07 10.96
CA TRP A 205 -10.14 -10.76 11.77
C TRP A 205 -10.72 -11.98 11.05
N SER A 206 -10.72 -11.97 9.70
CA SER A 206 -11.12 -13.13 8.89
C SER A 206 -10.14 -14.30 9.04
N ILE A 207 -8.81 -14.07 8.94
CA ILE A 207 -7.83 -15.16 9.11
C ILE A 207 -7.79 -15.67 10.56
N ILE A 208 -8.05 -14.81 11.54
CA ILE A 208 -8.19 -15.20 12.95
C ILE A 208 -9.45 -16.06 13.13
N LEU A 209 -10.56 -15.68 12.51
CA LEU A 209 -11.80 -16.47 12.52
C LEU A 209 -11.60 -17.85 11.89
N ASP A 210 -10.88 -17.94 10.78
CA ASP A 210 -10.59 -19.21 10.11
C ASP A 210 -9.68 -20.12 10.95
N LYS A 211 -8.73 -19.53 11.70
CA LYS A 211 -7.78 -20.32 12.52
C LYS A 211 -8.35 -20.71 13.88
N TYR A 212 -9.05 -19.81 14.55
CA TYR A 212 -9.46 -19.99 15.95
C TYR A 212 -10.98 -20.10 16.16
N GLY A 213 -11.78 -19.92 15.09
CA GLY A 213 -13.24 -20.00 15.16
C GLY A 213 -13.91 -18.83 15.89
N GLU A 214 -15.25 -18.89 15.99
CA GLU A 214 -16.06 -17.86 16.66
C GLU A 214 -15.82 -17.83 18.17
N GLU A 215 -15.46 -18.97 18.75
CA GLU A 215 -15.19 -19.08 20.19
C GLU A 215 -14.08 -18.15 20.66
N PHE A 216 -13.06 -17.89 19.81
CA PHE A 216 -12.04 -16.90 20.09
C PHE A 216 -12.64 -15.52 20.32
N PHE A 217 -13.57 -15.09 19.44
CA PHE A 217 -14.21 -13.79 19.52
C PHE A 217 -15.12 -13.68 20.74
N HIS A 218 -15.86 -14.74 21.05
CA HIS A 218 -16.71 -14.79 22.24
C HIS A 218 -15.90 -14.64 23.52
N LYS A 219 -14.79 -15.36 23.65
CA LYS A 219 -13.86 -15.25 24.77
C LYS A 219 -13.18 -13.88 24.84
N LEU A 220 -12.72 -13.37 23.70
CA LEU A 220 -12.09 -12.05 23.62
C LEU A 220 -13.08 -10.94 24.04
N ARG A 221 -14.33 -11.03 23.56
CA ARG A 221 -15.41 -10.12 23.97
C ARG A 221 -15.71 -10.22 25.47
N ALA A 222 -15.70 -11.43 26.02
CA ALA A 222 -15.93 -11.67 27.46
C ALA A 222 -14.83 -11.05 28.36
N GLN A 223 -13.67 -10.69 27.79
CA GLN A 223 -12.64 -9.88 28.46
C GLN A 223 -13.09 -8.44 28.75
N GLY A 224 -14.24 -7.99 28.24
CA GLY A 224 -14.69 -6.61 28.41
C GLY A 224 -13.86 -5.62 27.60
N LEU A 225 -13.85 -5.82 26.29
CA LEU A 225 -13.14 -4.97 25.33
C LEU A 225 -13.55 -3.50 25.45
N ARG A 226 -12.58 -2.62 25.41
CA ARG A 226 -12.81 -1.17 25.26
C ARG A 226 -12.51 -0.77 23.83
N VAL A 227 -13.52 -0.27 23.13
CA VAL A 227 -13.50 0.02 21.69
C VAL A 227 -13.20 1.50 21.46
N PHE A 228 -12.25 1.79 20.59
CA PHE A 228 -11.83 3.14 20.22
C PHE A 228 -11.95 3.36 18.70
N ALA A 229 -12.14 4.60 18.28
CA ALA A 229 -12.42 5.00 16.90
C ALA A 229 -11.20 4.81 15.94
N GLY A 230 -10.51 3.67 16.02
CA GLY A 230 -9.38 3.30 15.16
C GLY A 230 -8.03 3.31 15.87
N GLY A 231 -6.96 2.99 15.13
CA GLY A 231 -5.62 2.75 15.69
C GLY A 231 -5.04 3.90 16.53
N PRO A 232 -4.94 5.15 16.01
CA PRO A 232 -4.31 6.24 16.76
C PRO A 232 -4.97 6.52 18.13
N PRO A 233 -6.30 6.66 18.28
CA PRO A 233 -6.92 6.81 19.59
C PRO A 233 -6.68 5.62 20.52
N THR A 234 -6.70 4.39 19.99
CA THR A 234 -6.43 3.17 20.77
C THR A 234 -5.03 3.21 21.39
N ILE A 235 -4.03 3.63 20.61
CA ILE A 235 -2.65 3.71 21.06
C ILE A 235 -2.42 4.86 22.05
N GLN A 236 -3.07 5.99 21.86
CA GLN A 236 -3.02 7.10 22.83
C GLN A 236 -3.56 6.66 24.20
N SER A 237 -4.72 5.97 24.22
CA SER A 237 -5.30 5.42 25.44
C SER A 237 -4.42 4.33 26.08
N LEU A 238 -3.76 3.49 25.27
CA LEU A 238 -2.80 2.51 25.77
C LEU A 238 -1.61 3.20 26.47
N ALA A 239 -1.04 4.23 25.83
CA ALA A 239 0.06 5.00 26.40
C ALA A 239 -0.32 5.73 27.68
N ALA A 240 -1.56 6.23 27.77
CA ALA A 240 -2.12 6.84 28.97
C ALA A 240 -2.42 5.81 30.10
N GLY A 241 -2.20 4.52 29.85
CA GLY A 241 -2.43 3.46 30.85
C GLY A 241 -3.89 3.07 31.03
N GLU A 242 -4.77 3.43 30.10
CA GLU A 242 -6.19 3.04 30.17
C GLU A 242 -6.42 1.54 29.96
N GLY A 243 -5.45 0.84 29.36
CA GLY A 243 -5.41 -0.61 29.20
C GLY A 243 -3.99 -1.13 29.31
N SER A 244 -3.84 -2.43 29.15
CA SER A 244 -2.55 -3.11 29.18
C SER A 244 -2.09 -3.56 27.80
N VAL A 245 -3.04 -3.92 26.93
CA VAL A 245 -2.78 -4.37 25.55
C VAL A 245 -3.74 -3.70 24.58
N ALA A 246 -3.32 -3.50 23.33
CA ALA A 246 -4.12 -2.89 22.27
C ALA A 246 -4.01 -3.68 20.97
N VAL A 247 -5.14 -3.89 20.26
CA VAL A 247 -5.25 -4.69 19.04
C VAL A 247 -6.36 -4.19 18.10
N PRO A 248 -6.22 -4.42 16.80
CA PRO A 248 -4.97 -4.49 16.09
C PRO A 248 -4.45 -3.07 15.85
N THR A 249 -3.16 -2.92 15.72
CA THR A 249 -2.60 -1.64 15.29
C THR A 249 -1.28 -1.83 14.56
N ILE A 250 -0.70 -0.77 14.01
CA ILE A 250 0.52 -0.79 13.21
C ILE A 250 1.60 0.09 13.85
N GLU A 251 2.88 -0.21 13.60
CA GLU A 251 4.01 0.47 14.24
C GLU A 251 4.01 1.99 13.99
N SER A 252 3.64 2.45 12.80
CA SER A 252 3.60 3.88 12.49
C SER A 252 2.63 4.70 13.38
N SER A 253 1.65 4.03 13.99
CA SER A 253 0.70 4.67 14.92
C SER A 253 1.30 5.03 16.27
N VAL A 254 2.43 4.43 16.64
CA VAL A 254 3.06 4.60 17.97
C VAL A 254 4.32 5.44 17.95
N GLN A 255 4.89 5.68 16.78
CA GLN A 255 6.22 6.25 16.63
C GLN A 255 6.39 7.59 17.35
N GLU A 256 5.42 8.48 17.24
CA GLU A 256 5.49 9.78 17.92
C GLU A 256 5.50 9.61 19.45
N ILE A 257 4.70 8.69 19.98
CA ILE A 257 4.60 8.43 21.41
C ILE A 257 5.90 7.79 21.91
N LYS A 258 6.42 6.78 21.20
CA LYS A 258 7.68 6.11 21.54
C LYS A 258 8.86 7.06 21.50
N SER A 259 8.95 7.93 20.50
CA SER A 259 10.05 8.93 20.39
C SER A 259 10.06 9.95 21.52
N LYS A 260 8.91 10.17 22.16
CA LYS A 260 8.76 11.01 23.36
C LYS A 260 8.91 10.23 24.67
N GLY A 261 9.37 8.98 24.62
CA GLY A 261 9.56 8.11 25.80
C GLY A 261 8.28 7.46 26.32
N GLY A 262 7.22 7.41 25.52
CA GLY A 262 5.97 6.76 25.90
C GLY A 262 6.14 5.25 26.16
N PRO A 263 5.44 4.68 27.14
CA PRO A 263 5.66 3.32 27.64
C PRO A 263 4.99 2.27 26.74
N LEU A 264 5.40 2.18 25.48
CA LEU A 264 4.82 1.27 24.50
C LEU A 264 5.85 0.33 23.91
N ASN A 265 5.47 -0.94 23.72
CA ASN A 265 6.20 -1.88 22.90
C ASN A 265 5.25 -2.80 22.12
N THR A 266 5.79 -3.62 21.24
CA THR A 266 5.05 -4.44 20.29
C THR A 266 5.41 -5.90 20.36
N VAL A 267 4.47 -6.73 19.93
CA VAL A 267 4.67 -8.14 19.62
C VAL A 267 4.15 -8.38 18.19
N THR A 268 4.96 -9.07 17.42
CA THR A 268 4.57 -9.58 16.11
C THR A 268 3.95 -10.97 16.33
N PRO A 269 2.63 -11.13 16.14
CA PRO A 269 2.00 -12.45 16.28
C PRO A 269 2.42 -13.38 15.14
N ASP A 270 2.36 -14.70 15.38
CA ASP A 270 2.74 -15.70 14.39
C ASP A 270 1.90 -15.59 13.12
N LEU A 271 0.57 -15.58 13.28
CA LEU A 271 -0.37 -15.36 12.16
C LEU A 271 -0.74 -13.90 12.08
N THR A 272 -0.38 -13.24 10.99
CA THR A 272 -0.81 -11.87 10.74
C THR A 272 -0.97 -11.58 9.24
N THR A 273 -1.70 -10.53 8.96
CA THR A 273 -1.77 -9.83 7.70
C THR A 273 -1.41 -8.37 7.95
N GLY A 274 -1.62 -7.49 7.00
CA GLY A 274 -1.23 -6.09 7.18
C GLY A 274 -2.19 -5.11 6.52
N VAL A 275 -1.87 -3.84 6.74
CA VAL A 275 -2.47 -2.74 6.00
C VAL A 275 -1.64 -2.52 4.74
N GLU A 276 -2.27 -2.61 3.59
CA GLU A 276 -1.73 -2.10 2.34
C GLU A 276 -2.23 -0.66 2.16
N MET A 277 -1.32 0.30 2.12
CA MET A 277 -1.64 1.68 1.82
C MET A 277 -1.53 1.92 0.33
N HIS A 278 -2.61 2.36 -0.26
CA HIS A 278 -2.70 2.63 -1.69
C HIS A 278 -2.66 4.12 -1.98
N ILE A 279 -1.96 4.47 -3.05
CA ILE A 279 -2.04 5.79 -3.65
C ILE A 279 -3.11 5.80 -4.75
N VAL A 280 -3.91 6.86 -4.78
CA VAL A 280 -5.01 7.12 -5.70
C VAL A 280 -4.85 8.52 -6.25
N LEU A 281 -5.04 8.69 -7.55
CA LEU A 281 -4.95 9.98 -8.24
C LEU A 281 -6.34 10.52 -8.58
N THR A 282 -6.62 11.75 -8.24
CA THR A 282 -7.76 12.47 -8.81
C THR A 282 -7.59 12.57 -10.32
N ALA A 283 -8.68 12.38 -11.07
CA ALA A 283 -8.64 12.42 -12.53
C ALA A 283 -8.02 13.74 -13.02
N ARG A 284 -7.14 13.65 -14.01
CA ARG A 284 -6.37 14.79 -14.52
C ARG A 284 -7.22 16.01 -14.85
N ALA A 285 -8.38 15.77 -15.45
CA ALA A 285 -9.33 16.84 -15.85
C ALA A 285 -10.09 17.43 -14.66
N LYS A 286 -9.96 16.89 -13.45
CA LYS A 286 -10.67 17.27 -12.23
C LYS A 286 -9.72 17.79 -11.13
N ALA A 287 -8.48 17.29 -11.11
CA ALA A 287 -7.47 17.73 -10.16
C ALA A 287 -7.17 19.25 -10.32
N LYS A 288 -7.00 19.95 -9.22
CA LYS A 288 -6.58 21.35 -9.23
C LYS A 288 -5.14 21.51 -9.67
N HIS A 289 -4.28 20.54 -9.26
CA HIS A 289 -2.86 20.52 -9.52
C HIS A 289 -2.43 19.20 -10.18
N PRO A 290 -2.86 18.96 -11.44
CA PRO A 290 -2.71 17.63 -12.07
C PRO A 290 -1.28 17.20 -12.33
N ASN A 291 -0.34 18.13 -12.55
CA ASN A 291 1.07 17.80 -12.75
C ASN A 291 1.78 17.62 -11.40
N ALA A 292 1.47 18.43 -10.39
CA ALA A 292 1.97 18.25 -9.04
C ALA A 292 1.49 16.92 -8.43
N ALA A 293 0.23 16.54 -8.67
CA ALA A 293 -0.30 15.23 -8.27
C ALA A 293 0.50 14.07 -8.86
N ARG A 294 0.80 14.12 -10.16
CA ARG A 294 1.58 13.07 -10.83
C ARG A 294 3.02 13.05 -10.37
N LEU A 295 3.64 14.22 -10.19
CA LEU A 295 5.01 14.32 -9.68
C LEU A 295 5.10 13.76 -8.26
N PHE A 296 4.12 14.08 -7.41
CA PHE A 296 4.05 13.57 -6.04
C PHE A 296 3.84 12.06 -6.01
N ALA A 297 2.92 11.53 -6.82
CA ALA A 297 2.73 10.10 -6.95
C ALA A 297 3.99 9.40 -7.45
N ASN A 298 4.64 9.94 -8.48
CA ASN A 298 5.91 9.41 -8.98
C ASN A 298 7.00 9.41 -7.90
N TYR A 299 7.09 10.48 -7.10
CA TYR A 299 8.03 10.57 -5.99
C TYR A 299 7.75 9.54 -4.90
N VAL A 300 6.52 9.45 -4.40
CA VAL A 300 6.14 8.48 -3.36
C VAL A 300 6.37 7.04 -3.83
N MET A 301 6.15 6.78 -5.11
CA MET A 301 6.35 5.47 -5.73
C MET A 301 7.81 5.18 -6.08
N SER A 302 8.72 6.15 -6.09
CA SER A 302 10.15 5.93 -6.33
C SER A 302 10.84 5.31 -5.11
N PRO A 303 12.02 4.65 -5.27
CA PRO A 303 12.75 4.11 -4.12
C PRO A 303 13.06 5.16 -3.06
N GLU A 304 13.44 6.37 -3.47
CA GLU A 304 13.73 7.49 -2.57
C GLU A 304 12.49 7.93 -1.78
N GLY A 305 11.42 8.28 -2.48
CA GLY A 305 10.20 8.78 -1.84
C GLY A 305 9.49 7.68 -1.04
N ASN A 306 9.53 6.44 -1.51
CA ASN A 306 8.97 5.31 -0.81
C ASN A 306 9.72 5.01 0.49
N LYS A 307 11.05 5.15 0.50
CA LYS A 307 11.84 5.07 1.72
C LYS A 307 11.42 6.15 2.72
N VAL A 308 11.29 7.41 2.28
CA VAL A 308 10.82 8.51 3.13
C VAL A 308 9.42 8.26 3.66
N PHE A 309 8.51 7.77 2.82
CA PHE A 309 7.13 7.44 3.22
C PHE A 309 7.09 6.39 4.33
N ASN A 310 8.01 5.41 4.29
CA ASN A 310 8.09 4.26 5.17
C ASN A 310 9.21 4.36 6.24
N ASP A 311 9.74 5.56 6.50
CA ASP A 311 10.86 5.79 7.43
C ASP A 311 10.41 5.77 8.92
N ASP A 312 9.47 4.90 9.26
CA ASP A 312 9.07 4.61 10.64
C ASP A 312 9.60 3.23 11.04
N PRO A 313 9.92 2.99 12.32
CA PRO A 313 10.16 1.65 12.81
C PRO A 313 8.99 0.73 12.45
N GLY A 314 9.29 -0.43 11.84
CA GLY A 314 8.27 -1.35 11.33
C GLY A 314 7.57 -0.89 10.03
N GLY A 315 7.91 0.27 9.49
CA GLY A 315 7.52 0.66 8.14
C GLY A 315 8.28 -0.18 7.10
N LEU A 316 7.54 -0.88 6.24
CA LEU A 316 8.12 -1.71 5.19
C LEU A 316 7.94 -1.05 3.85
N THR A 317 9.08 -0.67 3.25
CA THR A 317 9.11 -0.23 1.87
C THR A 317 8.75 -1.38 0.93
N ILE A 318 8.02 -1.07 -0.13
CA ILE A 318 7.66 -2.04 -1.16
C ILE A 318 8.88 -2.56 -1.96
N TYR A 319 10.03 -1.92 -1.79
CA TYR A 319 11.30 -2.31 -2.43
C TYR A 319 12.12 -3.30 -1.59
N ASP A 320 11.80 -3.43 -0.28
CA ASP A 320 12.41 -4.44 0.61
C ASP A 320 11.38 -4.97 1.61
N THR A 321 10.82 -6.13 1.29
CA THR A 321 9.80 -6.81 2.09
C THR A 321 10.35 -7.98 2.92
N LYS A 322 11.69 -8.10 3.04
CA LYS A 322 12.33 -9.22 3.77
C LYS A 322 11.99 -9.24 5.26
N ASN A 323 11.62 -8.08 5.81
CA ASN A 323 11.28 -7.94 7.22
C ASN A 323 9.78 -8.18 7.51
N LEU A 324 9.01 -8.67 6.54
CA LEU A 324 7.65 -9.14 6.83
C LEU A 324 7.69 -10.33 7.80
N PRO A 325 6.70 -10.45 8.72
CA PRO A 325 6.58 -11.62 9.58
C PRO A 325 6.61 -12.93 8.80
N LYS A 326 7.18 -13.99 9.41
CA LYS A 326 7.38 -15.29 8.73
C LYS A 326 6.11 -15.85 8.10
N ASP A 327 4.99 -15.76 8.80
CA ASP A 327 3.67 -16.26 8.37
C ASP A 327 2.75 -15.10 7.91
N TYR A 328 3.35 -14.01 7.41
CA TYR A 328 2.58 -12.91 6.84
C TYR A 328 1.74 -13.37 5.65
N ARG A 329 0.47 -13.03 5.68
CA ARG A 329 -0.45 -13.25 4.56
C ARG A 329 -0.88 -11.91 3.98
N ALA A 330 -0.77 -11.76 2.66
CA ALA A 330 -1.34 -10.59 1.99
C ALA A 330 -2.84 -10.48 2.33
N PRO A 331 -3.37 -9.26 2.53
CA PRO A 331 -4.78 -9.10 2.86
C PRO A 331 -5.68 -9.62 1.73
N ASP A 332 -6.59 -10.53 2.07
CA ASP A 332 -7.64 -11.01 1.16
C ASP A 332 -8.85 -10.07 1.25
N LEU A 333 -9.06 -9.28 0.20
CA LEU A 333 -10.20 -8.38 0.13
C LEU A 333 -11.54 -9.12 -0.09
N GLY A 334 -11.53 -10.38 -0.53
CA GLY A 334 -12.71 -11.24 -0.56
C GLY A 334 -13.30 -11.45 0.84
N ALA A 335 -12.47 -11.33 1.88
CA ALA A 335 -12.89 -11.37 3.28
C ALA A 335 -13.88 -10.27 3.66
N LEU A 336 -13.99 -9.17 2.89
CA LEU A 336 -14.96 -8.10 3.15
C LEU A 336 -16.42 -8.61 3.14
N ALA A 337 -16.71 -9.71 2.46
CA ALA A 337 -18.01 -10.37 2.55
C ALA A 337 -18.35 -10.85 3.97
N ARG A 338 -17.37 -10.99 4.86
CA ARG A 338 -17.56 -11.39 6.27
C ARG A 338 -17.69 -10.22 7.24
N LYS A 339 -17.67 -8.99 6.74
CA LYS A 339 -17.63 -7.75 7.52
C LYS A 339 -18.71 -7.71 8.62
N GLU A 340 -19.96 -7.89 8.25
CA GLU A 340 -21.08 -7.84 9.20
C GLU A 340 -21.00 -8.97 10.26
N ARG A 341 -20.56 -10.18 9.85
CA ARG A 341 -20.34 -11.29 10.78
C ARG A 341 -19.27 -10.95 11.81
N ILE A 342 -18.14 -10.36 11.36
CA ILE A 342 -17.04 -9.96 12.24
C ILE A 342 -17.51 -8.88 13.23
N PHE A 343 -18.25 -7.87 12.77
CA PHE A 343 -18.81 -6.85 13.65
C PHE A 343 -19.70 -7.47 14.72
N LYS A 344 -20.62 -8.36 14.33
CA LYS A 344 -21.52 -9.07 15.27
C LYS A 344 -20.74 -9.89 16.30
N LEU A 345 -19.65 -10.56 15.90
CA LEU A 345 -18.81 -11.33 16.83
C LEU A 345 -18.18 -10.45 17.90
N PHE A 346 -17.81 -9.20 17.57
CA PHE A 346 -17.35 -8.22 18.55
C PHE A 346 -18.48 -7.55 19.35
N GLY A 347 -19.74 -7.73 18.94
CA GLY A 347 -20.89 -7.06 19.55
C GLY A 347 -21.05 -5.60 19.13
N LEU A 348 -20.62 -5.28 17.88
CA LEU A 348 -20.65 -3.96 17.28
C LEU A 348 -21.77 -3.81 16.25
#